data_994e14ec425c1039b27106e538b60ac5
#
_entry.id   994e14ec425c1039b27106e538b60ac5
#
_cell.length_a   1.000
_cell.length_b   1.000
_cell.length_c   1.000
_cell.angle_alpha   90.00
_cell.angle_beta   90.00
_cell.angle_gamma   90.00
#
_symmetry.space_group_name_H-M   'P 1'
#
loop_
_entity.id
_entity.type
_entity.pdbx_description
1 polymer ?
#
loop_
_entity_poly.entity_id
_entity_poly.type
_entity_poly.pdbx_seq_one_letter_code
_entity_poly.pdbx_strand_id
1 'polypeptide(L)' 'MAPRHTLLDFLKREYELKSDRALCRALGVTPPAISKIRSRTVRVSAEMIILIHKKTGMSIEDIEDLIKENDDDIA' A
#
# COMPACT_ATOMS: atom_id res chain seq x y z
N MET A 1 -0.63 -13.51 -11.68
CA MET A 1 -0.46 -13.19 -10.26
C MET A 1 0.07 -11.76 -10.11
N ALA A 2 -0.53 -10.95 -9.24
CA ALA A 2 -0.10 -9.56 -9.09
C ALA A 2 1.29 -9.48 -8.46
N PRO A 3 2.11 -8.48 -8.85
CA PRO A 3 3.42 -8.29 -8.24
C PRO A 3 3.31 -8.07 -6.73
N ARG A 4 4.32 -8.55 -6.03
CA ARG A 4 4.39 -8.44 -4.58
C ARG A 4 4.71 -6.99 -4.17
N HIS A 5 4.02 -6.49 -3.16
CA HIS A 5 4.28 -5.17 -2.60
C HIS A 5 4.10 -5.23 -1.08
N THR A 6 5.19 -5.00 -0.36
CA THR A 6 5.21 -5.19 1.10
C THR A 6 4.11 -4.42 1.82
N LEU A 7 3.99 -3.11 1.56
CA LEU A 7 2.97 -2.28 2.21
C LEU A 7 1.55 -2.73 1.85
N LEU A 8 1.27 -2.90 0.57
CA LEU A 8 -0.07 -3.25 0.12
C LEU A 8 -0.49 -4.63 0.63
N ASP A 9 0.42 -5.59 0.59
CA ASP A 9 0.15 -6.94 1.07
C ASP A 9 -0.01 -6.98 2.58
N PHE A 10 0.76 -6.15 3.31
CA PHE A 10 0.60 -6.00 4.75
C PHE A 10 -0.80 -5.49 5.09
N LEU A 11 -1.26 -4.45 4.39
CA LEU A 11 -2.59 -3.88 4.63
C LEU A 11 -3.70 -4.89 4.34
N LYS A 12 -3.56 -5.66 3.27
CA LYS A 12 -4.54 -6.69 2.93
C LYS A 12 -4.61 -7.75 4.03
N ARG A 13 -3.48 -8.17 4.55
CA ARG A 13 -3.41 -9.17 5.63
C ARG A 13 -3.97 -8.63 6.94
N GLU A 14 -3.54 -7.43 7.31
CA GLU A 14 -3.90 -6.82 8.58
C GLU A 14 -5.41 -6.57 8.69
N TYR A 15 -6.04 -6.16 7.60
CA TYR A 15 -7.46 -5.85 7.58
C TYR A 15 -8.30 -6.92 6.90
N GLU A 16 -7.72 -8.09 6.66
CA GLU A 16 -8.41 -9.25 6.08
C GLU A 16 -9.08 -8.91 4.75
N LEU A 17 -8.41 -8.12 3.92
CA LEU A 17 -8.90 -7.73 2.61
C LEU A 17 -8.52 -8.79 1.58
N LYS A 18 -9.51 -9.28 0.85
CA LYS A 18 -9.33 -10.42 -0.06
C LYS A 18 -8.70 -10.05 -1.40
N SER A 19 -8.69 -8.76 -1.76
CA SER A 19 -8.22 -8.35 -3.07
C SER A 19 -7.74 -6.91 -3.04
N ASP A 20 -7.02 -6.52 -4.09
CA ASP A 20 -6.60 -5.12 -4.26
C ASP A 20 -7.81 -4.20 -4.41
N ARG A 21 -8.90 -4.72 -4.99
CA ARG A 21 -10.14 -3.96 -5.11
C ARG A 21 -10.74 -3.64 -3.74
N ALA A 22 -10.71 -4.61 -2.83
CA ALA A 22 -11.16 -4.39 -1.46
C ALA A 22 -10.25 -3.38 -0.76
N LEU A 23 -8.95 -3.44 -1.03
CA LEU A 23 -8.00 -2.46 -0.51
C LEU A 23 -8.31 -1.06 -1.02
N CYS A 24 -8.63 -0.92 -2.31
CA CYS A 24 -9.02 0.37 -2.88
C CYS A 24 -10.22 0.97 -2.16
N ARG A 25 -11.23 0.15 -1.87
CA ARG A 25 -12.43 0.60 -1.16
C ARG A 25 -12.09 1.02 0.26
N ALA A 26 -11.25 0.25 0.93
CA ALA A 26 -10.87 0.55 2.31
C ALA A 26 -10.11 1.86 2.42
N LEU A 27 -9.26 2.15 1.44
CA LEU A 27 -8.45 3.37 1.44
C LEU A 27 -9.13 4.55 0.74
N GLY A 28 -10.20 4.29 0.00
CA GLY A 28 -10.87 5.33 -0.76
C GLY A 28 -10.10 5.79 -1.99
N VAL A 29 -9.35 4.89 -2.61
CA VAL A 29 -8.56 5.17 -3.82
C VAL A 29 -9.06 4.37 -5.00
N THR A 30 -8.64 4.74 -6.20
CA THR A 30 -9.05 4.06 -7.43
C THR A 30 -8.20 2.83 -7.70
N PRO A 31 -8.75 1.79 -8.37
CA PRO A 31 -7.95 0.62 -8.75
C PRO A 31 -6.69 0.95 -9.54
N PRO A 32 -6.70 1.87 -10.53
CA PRO A 32 -5.47 2.23 -11.23
C PRO A 32 -4.37 2.75 -10.31
N ALA A 33 -4.73 3.50 -9.25
CA ALA A 33 -3.73 4.03 -8.31
C ALA A 33 -2.99 2.88 -7.61
N ILE A 34 -3.73 1.89 -7.12
CA ILE A 34 -3.12 0.72 -6.46
C ILE A 34 -2.31 -0.11 -7.46
N SER A 35 -2.85 -0.31 -8.66
CA SER A 35 -2.17 -1.07 -9.71
C SER A 35 -0.81 -0.45 -10.07
N LYS A 36 -0.75 0.86 -10.21
CA LYS A 36 0.50 1.57 -10.53
C LYS A 36 1.52 1.47 -9.41
N ILE A 37 1.06 1.54 -8.16
CA ILE A 37 1.95 1.40 -7.01
C ILE A 37 2.49 -0.03 -6.92
N ARG A 38 1.61 -1.02 -7.12
CA ARG A 38 2.01 -2.43 -7.06
C ARG A 38 2.99 -2.80 -8.17
N SER A 39 2.80 -2.27 -9.36
CA SER A 39 3.71 -2.50 -10.48
C SER A 39 4.97 -1.64 -10.43
N ARG A 40 5.08 -0.78 -9.44
CA ARG A 40 6.19 0.14 -9.24
C ARG A 40 6.35 1.16 -10.34
N THR A 41 5.27 1.41 -11.09
CA THR A 41 5.22 2.48 -12.07
C THR A 41 5.29 3.85 -11.37
N VAL A 42 4.66 3.96 -10.20
CA VAL A 42 4.74 5.14 -9.35
C VAL A 42 5.09 4.70 -7.92
N ARG A 43 5.72 5.60 -7.18
CA ARG A 43 6.03 5.36 -5.77
C ARG A 43 4.84 5.73 -4.91
N VAL A 44 4.83 5.23 -3.67
CA VAL A 44 3.84 5.64 -2.68
C VAL A 44 4.10 7.10 -2.35
N SER A 45 3.14 7.96 -2.68
CA SER A 45 3.28 9.41 -2.48
C SER A 45 3.03 9.78 -1.01
N ALA A 46 3.45 11.00 -0.64
CA ALA A 46 3.18 11.52 0.69
C ALA A 46 1.67 11.57 0.96
N GLU A 47 0.88 11.92 -0.05
CA GLU A 47 -0.59 11.92 0.08
C GLU A 47 -1.14 10.54 0.41
N MET A 48 -0.59 9.51 -0.23
CA MET A 48 -1.00 8.13 0.03
C MET A 48 -0.61 7.72 1.46
N ILE A 49 0.58 8.10 1.91
CA ILE A 49 1.04 7.81 3.27
C ILE A 49 0.09 8.45 4.29
N ILE A 50 -0.27 9.71 4.09
CA ILE A 50 -1.19 10.41 4.97
C ILE A 50 -2.57 9.75 4.95
N LEU A 51 -3.04 9.36 3.78
CA LEU A 51 -4.32 8.69 3.62
C LEU A 51 -4.34 7.37 4.39
N ILE A 52 -3.31 6.56 4.25
CA ILE A 52 -3.19 5.29 4.97
C ILE A 52 -3.16 5.54 6.47
N HIS A 53 -2.39 6.54 6.91
CA HIS A 53 -2.34 6.92 8.31
C HIS A 53 -3.73 7.26 8.87
N LYS A 54 -4.49 8.06 8.13
CA LYS A 54 -5.84 8.47 8.57
C LYS A 54 -6.83 7.31 8.57
N LYS A 55 -6.74 6.42 7.58
CA LYS A 55 -7.70 5.32 7.45
C LYS A 55 -7.41 4.14 8.35
N THR A 56 -6.15 3.89 8.67
CA THR A 56 -5.74 2.71 9.41
C THR A 56 -5.26 3.01 10.83
N GLY A 57 -4.89 4.25 11.11
CA GLY A 57 -4.30 4.60 12.40
C GLY A 57 -2.83 4.21 12.53
N MET A 58 -2.24 3.63 11.48
CA MET A 58 -0.80 3.32 11.50
C MET A 58 0.02 4.61 11.56
N SER A 59 1.14 4.58 12.27
CA SER A 59 2.03 5.72 12.28
C SER A 59 2.69 5.91 10.91
N ILE A 60 3.01 7.15 10.59
CA ILE A 60 3.69 7.45 9.32
C ILE A 60 5.02 6.72 9.26
N GLU A 61 5.72 6.63 10.39
CA GLU A 61 6.99 5.93 10.49
C GLU A 61 6.85 4.45 10.14
N ASP A 62 5.82 3.77 10.65
CA ASP A 62 5.57 2.37 10.34
C ASP A 62 5.27 2.17 8.85
N ILE A 63 4.51 3.08 8.27
CA ILE A 63 4.19 3.04 6.83
C ILE A 63 5.47 3.20 6.01
N GLU A 64 6.33 4.15 6.37
CA GLU A 64 7.59 4.38 5.69
C GLU A 64 8.52 3.17 5.81
N ASP A 65 8.55 2.50 6.95
CA ASP A 65 9.35 1.30 7.14
C ASP A 65 8.92 0.18 6.18
N LEU A 66 7.61 0.01 5.99
CA LEU A 66 7.09 -0.98 5.05
C LEU A 66 7.44 -0.65 3.60
N ILE A 67 7.43 0.63 3.25
CA ILE A 67 7.84 1.08 1.93
C ILE A 67 9.32 0.79 1.72
N LYS A 68 10.13 1.06 2.72
CA LYS A 68 11.57 0.82 2.67
C LYS A 68 11.88 -0.66 2.50
N GLU A 69 11.17 -1.54 3.22
CA GLU A 69 11.32 -2.98 3.06
C GLU A 69 11.03 -3.41 1.62
N ASN A 70 9.99 -2.85 1.03
CA ASN A 70 9.62 -3.16 -0.34
C ASN A 70 10.72 -2.71 -1.33
N ASP A 71 11.32 -1.55 -1.10
CA ASP A 71 12.40 -1.04 -1.93
C ASP A 71 13.64 -1.91 -1.80
N ASP A 72 13.94 -2.39 -0.60
CA ASP A 72 15.07 -3.28 -0.35
C ASP A 72 14.89 -4.63 -1.08
N ASP A 73 13.66 -5.11 -1.20
CA ASP A 73 13.35 -6.35 -1.91
C ASP A 73 13.64 -6.24 -3.42
N ILE A 74 13.67 -5.03 -3.95
CA ILE A 74 13.94 -4.78 -5.37
C ILE A 74 15.43 -4.80 -5.65
N ALA A 75 16.20 -4.45 -4.67
CA ALA A 75 17.67 -4.44 -4.81
C ALA A 75 18.22 -5.87 -4.87
#